data_cb434280c62dfc8ecacb3a52e2d50967
#
_entry.id   cb434280c62dfc8ecacb3a52e2d50967
#
_cell.length_a   1.000
_cell.length_b   1.000
_cell.length_c   1.000
_cell.angle_alpha   90.00
_cell.angle_beta   90.00
_cell.angle_gamma   90.00
#
_symmetry.space_group_name_H-M   'P 1'
#
loop_
_entity.id
_entity.type
_entity.pdbx_description
1 polymer ?
#
loop_
_entity_poly.entity_id
_entity_poly.type
_entity_poly.pdbx_seq_one_letter_code
_entity_poly.pdbx_strand_id
1 'polypeptide(L)'
;MSIVKMKRLRLIGMQAERESLLRLLQHMGCVEIDEPPHLGDDPEWAALTRPDPGALNAARDARSRVEGALRTLKKYGPKQKGGLLKPRPVVTEGELFDDAAYEAGLADAGRLGELERRITALYAEQNKLR
;
A
#
# COMPACT_ATOMS: atom_id res chain seq x y z
N MET A 1 0.17 -8.09 -32.06
CA MET A 1 0.40 -8.45 -30.63
C MET A 1 1.67 -9.25 -30.56
N SER A 2 2.65 -8.76 -29.81
CA SER A 2 3.90 -9.49 -29.59
C SER A 2 3.70 -10.44 -28.41
N ILE A 3 3.86 -11.75 -28.62
CA ILE A 3 3.79 -12.75 -27.55
C ILE A 3 5.17 -12.81 -26.93
N VAL A 4 5.28 -12.36 -25.69
CA VAL A 4 6.52 -12.47 -24.90
C VAL A 4 6.65 -13.91 -24.39
N LYS A 5 7.81 -14.56 -24.64
CA LYS A 5 8.09 -15.89 -24.09
C LYS A 5 8.33 -15.78 -22.60
N MET A 6 7.44 -16.34 -21.79
CA MET A 6 7.58 -16.43 -20.35
C MET A 6 8.23 -17.76 -19.97
N LYS A 7 9.05 -17.74 -18.91
CA LYS A 7 9.62 -18.94 -18.31
C LYS A 7 9.20 -18.99 -16.84
N ARG A 8 8.85 -20.18 -16.37
CA ARG A 8 8.54 -20.38 -14.95
C ARG A 8 9.84 -20.67 -14.19
N LEU A 9 10.07 -19.94 -13.11
CA LEU A 9 11.22 -20.07 -12.24
C LEU A 9 10.71 -20.40 -10.82
N ARG A 10 11.40 -21.29 -10.13
CA ARG A 10 11.15 -21.57 -8.72
C ARG A 10 12.39 -21.15 -7.94
N LEU A 11 12.19 -20.22 -7.00
CA LEU A 11 13.23 -19.73 -6.10
C LEU A 11 12.97 -20.27 -4.71
N ILE A 12 14.03 -20.79 -4.07
CA ILE A 12 14.02 -21.22 -2.68
C ILE A 12 15.11 -20.43 -1.97
N GLY A 13 14.75 -19.74 -0.90
CA GLY A 13 15.66 -18.89 -0.14
C GLY A 13 15.38 -18.96 1.35
N MET A 14 16.27 -18.41 2.17
CA MET A 14 16.05 -18.31 3.60
C MET A 14 15.02 -17.22 3.93
N GLN A 15 14.23 -17.45 4.98
CA GLN A 15 13.21 -16.49 5.42
C GLN A 15 13.81 -15.11 5.76
N ALA A 16 15.03 -15.09 6.31
CA ALA A 16 15.74 -13.85 6.63
C ALA A 16 16.06 -12.97 5.39
N GLU A 17 16.18 -13.58 4.21
CA GLU A 17 16.51 -12.91 2.96
C GLU A 17 15.28 -12.60 2.10
N ARG A 18 14.09 -13.00 2.56
CA ARG A 18 12.84 -12.86 1.81
C ARG A 18 12.60 -11.45 1.34
N GLU A 19 12.77 -10.47 2.21
CA GLU A 19 12.46 -9.07 1.92
C GLU A 19 13.42 -8.48 0.89
N SER A 20 14.72 -8.73 1.04
CA SER A 20 15.73 -8.30 0.07
C SER A 20 15.54 -8.95 -1.29
N LEU A 21 15.16 -10.23 -1.32
CA LEU A 21 14.86 -10.95 -2.55
C LEU A 21 13.62 -10.38 -3.24
N LEU A 22 12.54 -10.12 -2.50
CA LEU A 22 11.32 -9.51 -3.06
C LEU A 22 11.57 -8.12 -3.61
N ARG A 23 12.36 -7.28 -2.91
CA ARG A 23 12.77 -5.96 -3.40
C ARG A 23 13.58 -6.08 -4.70
N LEU A 24 14.50 -7.03 -4.78
CA LEU A 24 15.27 -7.27 -6.00
C LEU A 24 14.38 -7.68 -7.18
N LEU A 25 13.46 -8.63 -6.96
CA LEU A 25 12.52 -9.08 -7.99
C LEU A 25 11.61 -7.95 -8.46
N GLN A 26 11.16 -7.10 -7.55
CA GLN A 26 10.35 -5.92 -7.85
C GLN A 26 11.14 -4.89 -8.67
N HIS A 27 12.41 -4.66 -8.31
CA HIS A 27 13.31 -3.77 -9.06
C HIS A 27 13.53 -4.26 -10.51
N MET A 28 13.62 -5.56 -10.71
CA MET A 28 13.75 -6.14 -12.05
C MET A 28 12.55 -5.86 -12.96
N GLY A 29 11.35 -5.70 -12.40
CA GLY A 29 10.13 -5.32 -13.12
C GLY A 29 9.65 -6.30 -14.20
N CYS A 30 10.24 -7.51 -14.25
CA CYS A 30 9.94 -8.52 -15.26
C CYS A 30 9.49 -9.86 -14.68
N VAL A 31 9.20 -9.91 -13.37
CA VAL A 31 8.82 -11.12 -12.65
C VAL A 31 7.41 -10.98 -12.13
N GLU A 32 6.56 -11.96 -12.42
CA GLU A 32 5.26 -12.14 -11.81
C GLU A 32 5.39 -13.24 -10.74
N ILE A 33 4.97 -12.93 -9.51
CA ILE A 33 5.00 -13.87 -8.39
C ILE A 33 3.65 -14.55 -8.33
N ASP A 34 3.65 -15.87 -8.55
CA ASP A 34 2.47 -16.72 -8.52
C ASP A 34 2.54 -17.66 -7.31
N GLU A 35 1.44 -17.79 -6.59
CA GLU A 35 1.33 -18.77 -5.50
C GLU A 35 0.94 -20.12 -6.12
N PRO A 36 1.80 -21.13 -6.04
CA PRO A 36 1.48 -22.42 -6.60
C PRO A 36 0.35 -23.10 -5.82
N PRO A 37 -0.78 -23.43 -6.49
CA PRO A 37 -2.01 -23.89 -5.83
C PRO A 37 -1.84 -25.24 -5.08
N HIS A 38 -0.77 -25.97 -5.33
CA HIS A 38 -0.55 -27.30 -4.74
C HIS A 38 0.40 -27.32 -3.54
N LEU A 39 1.05 -26.23 -3.21
CA LEU A 39 1.94 -26.15 -2.04
C LEU A 39 1.17 -26.05 -0.71
N GLY A 40 -0.09 -25.60 -0.73
CA GLY A 40 -0.92 -25.52 0.46
C GLY A 40 -1.42 -26.86 0.99
N ASP A 41 -1.38 -27.90 0.18
CA ASP A 41 -1.85 -29.24 0.54
C ASP A 41 -0.78 -30.06 1.32
N ASP A 42 0.48 -29.62 1.29
CA ASP A 42 1.57 -30.24 2.02
C ASP A 42 1.81 -29.49 3.34
N PRO A 43 1.63 -30.15 4.51
CA PRO A 43 1.75 -29.49 5.82
C PRO A 43 3.15 -28.93 6.10
N GLU A 44 4.22 -29.51 5.54
CA GLU A 44 5.58 -28.99 5.70
C GLU A 44 5.77 -27.68 4.91
N TRP A 45 5.27 -27.63 3.68
CA TRP A 45 5.29 -26.40 2.87
C TRP A 45 4.35 -25.33 3.39
N ALA A 46 3.17 -25.70 3.89
CA ALA A 46 2.23 -24.78 4.51
C ALA A 46 2.84 -24.10 5.76
N ALA A 47 3.69 -24.77 6.51
CA ALA A 47 4.40 -24.19 7.65
C ALA A 47 5.48 -23.18 7.22
N LEU A 48 6.17 -23.44 6.08
CA LEU A 48 7.22 -22.57 5.53
C LEU A 48 6.67 -21.35 4.79
N THR A 49 5.46 -21.46 4.24
CA THR A 49 4.83 -20.42 3.41
C THR A 49 3.77 -19.61 4.17
N ARG A 50 3.61 -19.79 5.48
CA ARG A 50 2.66 -19.02 6.26
C ARG A 50 2.93 -17.52 6.10
N PRO A 51 1.98 -16.77 5.51
CA PRO A 51 2.09 -15.32 5.46
C PRO A 51 2.13 -14.79 6.89
N ASP A 52 2.93 -13.76 7.14
CA ASP A 52 2.85 -13.01 8.38
C ASP A 52 1.55 -12.18 8.37
N PRO A 53 0.49 -12.60 9.09
CA PRO A 53 -0.77 -11.86 9.11
C PRO A 53 -0.59 -10.48 9.74
N GLY A 54 0.41 -10.30 10.61
CA GLY A 54 0.70 -9.02 11.26
C GLY A 54 1.17 -7.99 10.26
N ALA A 55 2.16 -8.32 9.44
CA ALA A 55 2.70 -7.43 8.41
C ALA A 55 1.63 -7.06 7.36
N LEU A 56 0.83 -8.04 6.92
CA LEU A 56 -0.26 -7.79 5.97
C LEU A 56 -1.33 -6.86 6.54
N ASN A 57 -1.73 -7.08 7.80
CA ASN A 57 -2.72 -6.23 8.47
C ASN A 57 -2.18 -4.82 8.68
N ALA A 58 -0.91 -4.66 9.11
CA ALA A 58 -0.27 -3.36 9.25
C ALA A 58 -0.24 -2.59 7.91
N ALA A 59 0.06 -3.24 6.80
CA ALA A 59 0.04 -2.63 5.48
C ALA A 59 -1.39 -2.22 5.05
N ARG A 60 -2.39 -3.05 5.33
CA ARG A 60 -3.81 -2.72 5.07
C ARG A 60 -4.29 -1.53 5.90
N ASP A 61 -3.90 -1.47 7.16
CA ASP A 61 -4.25 -0.38 8.06
C ASP A 61 -3.57 0.93 7.63
N ALA A 62 -2.30 0.88 7.23
CA ALA A 62 -1.58 2.01 6.68
C ALA A 62 -2.27 2.54 5.41
N ARG A 63 -2.60 1.65 4.48
CA ARG A 63 -3.35 1.99 3.27
C ARG A 63 -4.70 2.64 3.60
N SER A 64 -5.47 2.04 4.51
CA SER A 64 -6.78 2.56 4.91
C SER A 64 -6.70 3.96 5.51
N ARG A 65 -5.67 4.22 6.34
CA ARG A 65 -5.41 5.57 6.90
C ARG A 65 -5.13 6.60 5.80
N VAL A 66 -4.27 6.27 4.85
CA VAL A 66 -3.94 7.17 3.73
C VAL A 66 -5.17 7.42 2.84
N GLU A 67 -5.94 6.38 2.52
CA GLU A 67 -7.18 6.52 1.75
C GLU A 67 -8.22 7.39 2.48
N GLY A 68 -8.32 7.27 3.80
CA GLY A 68 -9.14 8.14 4.64
C GLY A 68 -8.69 9.59 4.56
N ALA A 69 -7.39 9.85 4.75
CA ALA A 69 -6.81 11.19 4.67
C ALA A 69 -7.03 11.84 3.28
N LEU A 70 -6.87 11.07 2.21
CA LEU A 70 -7.15 11.56 0.84
C LEU A 70 -8.62 11.93 0.64
N ARG A 71 -9.57 11.18 1.23
CA ARG A 71 -10.99 11.54 1.21
C ARG A 71 -11.25 12.85 1.95
N THR A 72 -10.63 13.02 3.12
CA THR A 72 -10.73 14.26 3.92
C THR A 72 -10.17 15.46 3.16
N LEU A 73 -9.00 15.32 2.53
CA LEU A 73 -8.43 16.37 1.68
C LEU A 73 -9.31 16.70 0.48
N LYS A 74 -9.94 15.72 -0.16
CA LYS A 74 -10.89 15.96 -1.26
C LYS A 74 -12.15 16.71 -0.79
N LYS A 75 -12.58 16.48 0.45
CA LYS A 75 -13.78 17.08 1.03
C LYS A 75 -13.55 18.53 1.46
N TYR A 76 -12.42 18.81 2.12
CA TYR A 76 -12.15 20.09 2.76
C TYR A 76 -11.04 20.90 2.08
N GLY A 77 -10.21 20.26 1.28
CA GLY A 77 -9.10 20.91 0.60
C GLY A 77 -9.53 21.79 -0.57
N PRO A 78 -8.63 22.67 -1.03
CA PRO A 78 -8.90 23.51 -2.20
C PRO A 78 -9.18 22.63 -3.42
N LYS A 79 -10.28 22.91 -4.12
CA LYS A 79 -10.61 22.21 -5.36
C LYS A 79 -9.48 22.39 -6.37
N GLN A 80 -8.70 21.36 -6.61
CA GLN A 80 -7.72 21.37 -7.69
C GLN A 80 -8.47 21.53 -9.02
N LYS A 81 -8.20 22.62 -9.73
CA LYS A 81 -8.66 22.82 -11.11
C LYS A 81 -7.96 21.75 -11.98
N GLY A 82 -8.58 20.59 -12.13
CA GLY A 82 -8.09 19.49 -12.94
C GLY A 82 -8.74 19.53 -14.30
N GLY A 83 -7.95 19.73 -15.36
CA GLY A 83 -8.43 19.48 -16.71
C GLY A 83 -8.62 17.97 -16.96
N LEU A 84 -9.49 17.62 -17.90
CA LEU A 84 -9.75 16.24 -18.35
C LEU A 84 -8.50 15.47 -18.81
N LEU A 85 -7.40 16.16 -19.08
CA LEU A 85 -6.16 15.65 -19.65
C LEU A 85 -4.97 15.78 -18.69
N LYS A 86 -5.14 15.56 -17.37
CA LYS A 86 -3.98 15.49 -16.49
C LYS A 86 -3.18 14.22 -16.80
N PRO A 87 -1.91 14.32 -17.18
CA PRO A 87 -1.04 13.16 -17.28
C PRO A 87 -0.96 12.48 -15.91
N ARG A 88 -0.84 11.15 -15.92
CA ARG A 88 -0.58 10.42 -14.68
C ARG A 88 0.74 10.91 -14.08
N PRO A 89 0.81 11.13 -12.76
CA PRO A 89 2.09 11.49 -12.14
C PRO A 89 3.09 10.36 -12.40
N VAL A 90 4.27 10.75 -12.85
CA VAL A 90 5.41 9.83 -12.98
C VAL A 90 6.09 9.83 -11.63
N VAL A 91 6.14 8.67 -10.98
CA VAL A 91 6.84 8.46 -9.71
C VAL A 91 8.13 7.73 -10.03
N THR A 92 9.25 8.23 -9.55
CA THR A 92 10.54 7.56 -9.68
C THR A 92 10.64 6.40 -8.69
N GLU A 93 11.51 5.44 -8.98
CA GLU A 93 11.75 4.32 -8.08
C GLU A 93 12.27 4.79 -6.70
N GLY A 94 13.17 5.79 -6.67
CA GLY A 94 13.66 6.39 -5.43
C GLY A 94 12.55 6.99 -4.57
N GLU A 95 11.56 7.63 -5.19
CA GLU A 95 10.38 8.15 -4.46
C GLU A 95 9.46 7.04 -3.96
N LEU A 96 9.37 5.93 -4.69
CA LEU A 96 8.52 4.79 -4.33
C LEU A 96 9.06 4.04 -3.10
N PHE A 97 10.38 3.97 -2.94
CA PHE A 97 11.05 3.25 -1.86
C PHE A 97 11.69 4.19 -0.82
N ASP A 98 11.27 5.45 -0.75
CA ASP A 98 11.69 6.38 0.29
C ASP A 98 10.94 6.10 1.59
N ASP A 99 11.56 5.33 2.48
CA ASP A 99 10.98 4.97 3.78
C ASP A 99 10.70 6.21 4.65
N ALA A 100 11.53 7.26 4.55
CA ALA A 100 11.33 8.50 5.30
C ALA A 100 10.11 9.28 4.81
N ALA A 101 9.92 9.38 3.50
CA ALA A 101 8.75 9.99 2.91
C ALA A 101 7.48 9.18 3.21
N TYR A 102 7.58 7.86 3.24
CA TYR A 102 6.47 6.98 3.60
C TYR A 102 6.02 7.20 5.05
N GLU A 103 6.94 7.20 6.01
CA GLU A 103 6.64 7.43 7.44
C GLU A 103 6.08 8.83 7.68
N ALA A 104 6.63 9.86 7.04
CA ALA A 104 6.11 11.22 7.10
C ALA A 104 4.67 11.29 6.57
N GLY A 105 4.39 10.63 5.44
CA GLY A 105 3.06 10.54 4.85
C GLY A 105 2.05 9.84 5.76
N LEU A 106 2.46 8.78 6.46
CA LEU A 106 1.60 8.10 7.44
C LEU A 106 1.31 8.98 8.66
N ALA A 107 2.28 9.74 9.15
CA ALA A 107 2.10 10.68 10.25
C ALA A 107 1.10 11.80 9.87
N ASP A 108 1.24 12.36 8.67
CA ASP A 108 0.33 13.37 8.15
C ASP A 108 -1.09 12.82 7.93
N ALA A 109 -1.23 11.59 7.45
CA ALA A 109 -2.51 10.91 7.34
C ALA A 109 -3.17 10.75 8.72
N GLY A 110 -2.40 10.43 9.76
CA GLY A 110 -2.87 10.38 11.14
C GLY A 110 -3.41 11.72 11.64
N ARG A 111 -2.64 12.80 11.44
CA ARG A 111 -3.05 14.18 11.81
C ARG A 111 -4.33 14.62 11.11
N LEU A 112 -4.48 14.31 9.81
CA LEU A 112 -5.69 14.61 9.05
C LEU A 112 -6.90 13.85 9.61
N GLY A 113 -6.75 12.59 9.97
CA GLY A 113 -7.80 11.80 10.61
C GLY A 113 -8.25 12.36 11.96
N GLU A 114 -7.32 12.90 12.75
CA GLU A 114 -7.66 13.60 14.00
C GLU A 114 -8.43 14.90 13.76
N LEU A 115 -7.99 15.69 12.80
CA LEU A 115 -8.69 16.93 12.43
C LEU A 115 -10.11 16.65 11.94
N GLU A 116 -10.32 15.60 11.13
CA GLU A 116 -11.65 15.21 10.67
C GLU A 116 -12.56 14.80 11.83
N ARG A 117 -12.05 14.01 12.78
CA ARG A 117 -12.80 13.65 13.99
C ARG A 117 -13.19 14.88 14.80
N ARG A 118 -12.27 15.84 14.95
CA ARG A 118 -12.55 17.09 15.67
C ARG A 118 -13.59 17.95 14.98
N ILE A 119 -13.52 18.07 13.65
CA ILE A 119 -14.52 18.80 12.86
C ILE A 119 -15.90 18.13 13.04
N THR A 120 -15.96 16.80 12.95
CA THR A 120 -17.22 16.05 13.11
C THR A 120 -17.80 16.23 14.51
N ALA A 121 -16.97 16.21 15.55
CA ALA A 121 -17.41 16.45 16.92
C ALA A 121 -17.98 17.87 17.10
N LEU A 122 -17.32 18.89 16.55
CA LEU A 122 -17.80 20.29 16.60
C LEU A 122 -19.14 20.46 15.88
N TYR A 123 -19.35 19.82 14.74
CA TYR A 123 -20.64 19.85 14.06
C TYR A 123 -21.75 19.14 14.87
N ALA A 124 -21.40 18.02 15.52
CA ALA A 124 -22.36 17.32 16.40
C ALA A 124 -22.75 18.19 17.61
N GLU A 125 -21.80 18.92 18.19
CA GLU A 125 -22.04 19.85 19.28
C GLU A 125 -22.89 21.04 18.82
N GLN A 126 -22.57 21.66 17.69
CA GLN A 126 -23.36 22.75 17.10
C GLN A 126 -24.82 22.34 16.86
N ASN A 127 -25.03 21.11 16.37
CA ASN A 127 -26.38 20.60 16.12
C ASN A 127 -27.18 20.32 17.41
N LYS A 128 -26.52 20.10 18.55
CA LYS A 128 -27.19 19.95 19.85
C LYS A 128 -27.61 21.32 20.44
N LEU A 129 -26.96 22.40 20.02
CA LEU A 129 -27.25 23.75 20.51
C LEU A 129 -28.32 24.49 19.67
N ARG A 130 -28.77 23.88 18.59
CA ARG A 130 -29.86 24.33 17.73
C ARG A 130 -31.19 23.69 18.10
#